data_0d80ac4cf633b77ff9938c0ea3cf06cd
#
_entry.id   0d80ac4cf633b77ff9938c0ea3cf06cd
#
_cell.length_a   1.000
_cell.length_b   1.000
_cell.length_c   1.000
_cell.angle_alpha   90.00
_cell.angle_beta   90.00
_cell.angle_gamma   90.00
#
_symmetry.space_group_name_H-M   'P 1'
#
loop_
_entity.id
_entity.type
_entity.pdbx_description
1 polymer ?
#
loop_
_entity_poly.entity_id
_entity_poly.type
_entity_poly.pdbx_seq_one_letter_code
_entity_poly.pdbx_strand_id
1 'polypeptide(L)'
;MLDSNLLRKNLPEVVARLATRKFQFPTEKYEALEGERKAIQTETEELQARRNQVAKKIGAAKKAGEDATELLKEGAAIAEGLAALEGKNAAVKKALNDLLLTIPNLPDPSVPVGKDETENVEVRRWGTPREFDFEIKDHQRRNRNRWIKTR
;
A
#
# COMPACT_ATOMS: atom_id res chain seq x y z
N MET A 1 0.80 -7.65 3.15
CA MET A 1 0.47 -6.56 2.19
C MET A 1 1.38 -6.70 0.99
N LEU A 2 0.85 -6.56 -0.23
CA LEU A 2 1.66 -6.67 -1.46
C LEU A 2 2.67 -5.53 -1.57
N ASP A 3 3.85 -5.85 -2.16
CA ASP A 3 4.84 -4.82 -2.49
C ASP A 3 4.31 -3.92 -3.61
N SER A 4 4.27 -2.61 -3.35
CA SER A 4 3.84 -1.61 -4.32
C SER A 4 4.74 -1.54 -5.57
N ASN A 5 6.02 -1.90 -5.43
CA ASN A 5 6.93 -1.96 -6.57
C ASN A 5 6.59 -3.12 -7.51
N LEU A 6 6.18 -4.26 -6.97
CA LEU A 6 5.73 -5.40 -7.75
C LEU A 6 4.48 -5.04 -8.56
N LEU A 7 3.51 -4.36 -7.92
CA LEU A 7 2.30 -3.89 -8.60
C LEU A 7 2.59 -2.92 -9.73
N ARG A 8 3.54 -2.00 -9.55
CA ARG A 8 3.91 -1.02 -10.58
C ARG A 8 4.63 -1.64 -11.77
N LYS A 9 5.44 -2.68 -11.55
CA LYS A 9 6.25 -3.32 -12.59
C LYS A 9 5.51 -4.43 -13.31
N ASN A 10 4.73 -5.23 -12.60
CA ASN A 10 4.16 -6.49 -13.09
C ASN A 10 2.67 -6.63 -12.78
N LEU A 11 1.90 -5.56 -12.95
CA LEU A 11 0.46 -5.57 -12.65
C LEU A 11 -0.31 -6.73 -13.33
N PRO A 12 -0.09 -7.04 -14.63
CA PRO A 12 -0.82 -8.14 -15.28
C PRO A 12 -0.56 -9.51 -14.64
N GLU A 13 0.69 -9.77 -14.24
CA GLU A 13 1.06 -11.01 -13.56
C GLU A 13 0.40 -11.10 -12.18
N VAL A 14 0.40 -10.00 -11.43
CA VAL A 14 -0.25 -9.95 -10.11
C VAL A 14 -1.74 -10.20 -10.23
N VAL A 15 -2.40 -9.58 -11.21
CA VAL A 15 -3.83 -9.79 -11.48
C VAL A 15 -4.12 -11.25 -11.82
N ALA A 16 -3.32 -11.86 -12.70
CA ALA A 16 -3.47 -13.27 -13.07
C ALA A 16 -3.31 -14.20 -11.85
N ARG A 17 -2.30 -13.97 -11.01
CA ARG A 17 -2.05 -14.77 -9.79
C ARG A 17 -3.14 -14.58 -8.73
N LEU A 18 -3.71 -13.39 -8.59
CA LEU A 18 -4.84 -13.15 -7.69
C LEU A 18 -6.14 -13.79 -8.20
N ALA A 19 -6.30 -13.88 -9.51
CA ALA A 19 -7.44 -14.58 -10.10
C ALA A 19 -7.47 -16.08 -9.75
N THR A 20 -6.31 -16.73 -9.55
CA THR A 20 -6.24 -18.12 -9.06
C THR A 20 -6.84 -18.29 -7.66
N ARG A 21 -6.87 -17.22 -6.85
CA ARG A 21 -7.55 -17.16 -5.55
C ARG A 21 -8.99 -16.67 -5.63
N LYS A 22 -9.57 -16.60 -6.82
CA LYS A 22 -10.91 -16.05 -7.09
C LYS A 22 -11.08 -14.59 -6.64
N PHE A 23 -9.97 -13.85 -6.55
CA PHE A 23 -9.97 -12.44 -6.21
C PHE A 23 -9.86 -11.58 -7.48
N GLN A 24 -10.84 -10.70 -7.67
CA GLN A 24 -10.82 -9.71 -8.75
C GLN A 24 -10.09 -8.46 -8.28
N PHE A 25 -8.91 -8.22 -8.86
CA PHE A 25 -8.15 -7.03 -8.55
C PHE A 25 -8.81 -5.79 -9.17
N PRO A 26 -9.04 -4.72 -8.40
CA PRO A 26 -9.67 -3.49 -8.92
C PRO A 26 -8.66 -2.65 -9.73
N THR A 27 -8.31 -3.11 -10.93
CA THR A 27 -7.25 -2.55 -11.77
C THR A 27 -7.49 -1.08 -12.08
N GLU A 28 -8.70 -0.73 -12.54
CA GLU A 28 -9.05 0.65 -12.90
C GLU A 28 -8.88 1.62 -11.73
N LYS A 29 -9.31 1.22 -10.54
CA LYS A 29 -9.17 2.05 -9.33
C LYS A 29 -7.72 2.22 -8.93
N TYR A 30 -6.91 1.16 -9.05
CA TYR A 30 -5.49 1.21 -8.76
C TYR A 30 -4.74 2.11 -9.75
N GLU A 31 -5.01 1.96 -11.05
CA GLU A 31 -4.37 2.76 -12.11
C GLU A 31 -4.74 4.25 -11.99
N ALA A 32 -5.99 4.57 -11.65
CA ALA A 32 -6.42 5.95 -11.41
C ALA A 32 -5.63 6.58 -10.25
N LEU A 33 -5.54 5.90 -9.11
CA LEU A 33 -4.79 6.39 -7.94
C LEU A 33 -3.28 6.50 -8.20
N GLU A 34 -2.68 5.57 -8.94
CA GLU A 34 -1.27 5.66 -9.35
C GLU A 34 -1.03 6.80 -10.36
N GLY A 35 -1.98 7.06 -11.26
CA GLY A 35 -1.95 8.20 -12.15
C GLY A 35 -1.97 9.53 -11.39
N GLU A 36 -2.89 9.68 -10.43
CA GLU A 36 -2.96 10.85 -9.56
C GLU A 36 -1.66 11.03 -8.75
N ARG A 37 -1.13 9.95 -8.18
CA ARG A 37 0.14 9.99 -7.45
C ARG A 37 1.29 10.50 -8.31
N LYS A 38 1.40 10.00 -9.56
CA LYS A 38 2.44 10.42 -10.50
C LYS A 38 2.29 11.90 -10.86
N ALA A 39 1.07 12.35 -11.13
CA ALA A 39 0.80 13.75 -11.44
C ALA A 39 1.21 14.67 -10.29
N ILE A 40 0.80 14.35 -9.06
CA ILE A 40 1.16 15.10 -7.84
C ILE A 40 2.68 15.11 -7.64
N GLN A 41 3.35 13.99 -7.88
CA GLN A 41 4.80 13.91 -7.76
C GLN A 41 5.51 14.84 -8.75
N THR A 42 5.11 14.79 -10.04
CA THR A 42 5.68 15.65 -11.08
C THR A 42 5.48 17.12 -10.75
N GLU A 43 4.27 17.51 -10.39
CA GLU A 43 3.94 18.89 -10.01
C GLU A 43 4.73 19.36 -8.77
N THR A 44 4.91 18.47 -7.81
CA THR A 44 5.73 18.75 -6.61
C THR A 44 7.20 18.98 -6.97
N GLU A 45 7.77 18.14 -7.84
CA GLU A 45 9.15 18.27 -8.31
C GLU A 45 9.36 19.57 -9.10
N GLU A 46 8.41 19.96 -9.96
CA GLU A 46 8.44 21.23 -10.70
C GLU A 46 8.40 22.44 -9.76
N LEU A 47 7.48 22.44 -8.78
CA LEU A 47 7.40 23.54 -7.80
C LEU A 47 8.63 23.61 -6.90
N GLN A 48 9.23 22.47 -6.52
CA GLN A 48 10.48 22.44 -5.78
C GLN A 48 11.64 23.00 -6.60
N ALA A 49 11.74 22.65 -7.87
CA ALA A 49 12.75 23.20 -8.77
C ALA A 49 12.59 24.71 -8.91
N ARG A 50 11.35 25.18 -9.09
CA ARG A 50 11.03 26.63 -9.18
C ARG A 50 11.36 27.37 -7.88
N ARG A 51 11.03 26.77 -6.73
CA ARG A 51 11.39 27.32 -5.43
C ARG A 51 12.92 27.54 -5.30
N ASN A 52 13.69 26.54 -5.73
CA ASN A 52 15.15 26.63 -5.68
C ASN A 52 15.71 27.72 -6.62
N GLN A 53 15.10 27.90 -7.79
CA GLN A 53 15.46 28.99 -8.71
C GLN A 53 15.14 30.36 -8.11
N VAL A 54 13.94 30.53 -7.54
CA VAL A 54 13.52 31.77 -6.90
C VAL A 54 14.43 32.08 -5.71
N ALA A 55 14.77 31.10 -4.89
CA ALA A 55 15.71 31.27 -3.77
C ALA A 55 17.10 31.78 -4.22
N LYS A 56 17.62 31.23 -5.35
CA LYS A 56 18.89 31.70 -5.95
C LYS A 56 18.77 33.16 -6.42
N LYS A 57 17.67 33.53 -7.08
CA LYS A 57 17.43 34.90 -7.56
C LYS A 57 17.29 35.88 -6.37
N ILE A 58 16.62 35.51 -5.28
CA ILE A 58 16.53 36.31 -4.07
C ILE A 58 17.93 36.54 -3.49
N GLY A 59 18.75 35.48 -3.42
CA GLY A 59 20.14 35.62 -2.94
C GLY A 59 20.99 36.55 -3.80
N ALA A 60 20.85 36.52 -5.13
CA ALA A 60 21.52 37.41 -6.05
C ALA A 60 21.04 38.87 -5.90
N ALA A 61 19.73 39.09 -5.90
CA ALA A 61 19.13 40.43 -5.72
C ALA A 61 19.56 41.07 -4.41
N LYS A 62 19.57 40.32 -3.30
CA LYS A 62 20.06 40.81 -2.00
C LYS A 62 21.53 41.22 -2.04
N LYS A 63 22.39 40.47 -2.74
CA LYS A 63 23.80 40.81 -2.93
C LYS A 63 23.98 42.06 -3.79
N ALA A 64 23.14 42.27 -4.78
CA ALA A 64 23.16 43.45 -5.65
C ALA A 64 22.49 44.67 -5.00
N GLY A 65 21.84 44.55 -3.85
CA GLY A 65 21.07 45.63 -3.23
C GLY A 65 19.76 45.97 -3.94
N GLU A 66 19.25 45.03 -4.76
CA GLU A 66 18.02 45.19 -5.50
C GLU A 66 16.80 44.78 -4.67
N ASP A 67 15.63 45.35 -5.03
CA ASP A 67 14.36 44.95 -4.40
C ASP A 67 13.93 43.52 -4.78
N ALA A 68 13.82 42.67 -3.76
CA ALA A 68 13.43 41.28 -3.93
C ALA A 68 11.95 41.00 -3.57
N THR A 69 11.14 42.06 -3.37
CA THR A 69 9.76 41.92 -2.88
C THR A 69 8.90 41.03 -3.76
N GLU A 70 8.97 41.16 -5.08
CA GLU A 70 8.22 40.31 -6.02
C GLU A 70 8.68 38.84 -5.96
N LEU A 71 9.98 38.60 -5.85
CA LEU A 71 10.53 37.24 -5.72
C LEU A 71 10.11 36.58 -4.38
N LEU A 72 9.97 37.35 -3.32
CA LEU A 72 9.48 36.86 -2.04
C LEU A 72 7.99 36.49 -2.11
N LYS A 73 7.17 37.25 -2.82
CA LYS A 73 5.77 36.92 -3.08
C LYS A 73 5.65 35.64 -3.91
N GLU A 74 6.45 35.50 -4.96
CA GLU A 74 6.52 34.29 -5.77
C GLU A 74 6.91 33.08 -4.91
N GLY A 75 7.91 33.24 -4.04
CA GLY A 75 8.33 32.20 -3.10
C GLY A 75 7.23 31.76 -2.13
N ALA A 76 6.44 32.71 -1.62
CA ALA A 76 5.30 32.43 -0.75
C ALA A 76 4.20 31.67 -1.50
N ALA A 77 3.86 32.08 -2.71
CA ALA A 77 2.87 31.36 -3.54
C ALA A 77 3.29 29.92 -3.85
N ILE A 78 4.58 29.70 -4.14
CA ILE A 78 5.13 28.35 -4.34
C ILE A 78 5.03 27.51 -3.05
N ALA A 79 5.29 28.11 -1.88
CA ALA A 79 5.18 27.41 -0.60
C ALA A 79 3.73 26.97 -0.31
N GLU A 80 2.75 27.82 -0.59
CA GLU A 80 1.34 27.49 -0.48
C GLU A 80 0.94 26.35 -1.43
N GLY A 81 1.40 26.41 -2.69
CA GLY A 81 1.20 25.35 -3.67
C GLY A 81 1.78 24.00 -3.21
N LEU A 82 2.99 24.00 -2.66
CA LEU A 82 3.62 22.79 -2.12
C LEU A 82 2.82 22.22 -0.92
N ALA A 83 2.33 23.07 -0.03
CA ALA A 83 1.51 22.63 1.10
C ALA A 83 0.19 21.99 0.65
N ALA A 84 -0.46 22.57 -0.37
CA ALA A 84 -1.67 22.01 -0.96
C ALA A 84 -1.42 20.65 -1.61
N LEU A 85 -0.31 20.50 -2.35
CA LEU A 85 0.10 19.22 -2.96
C LEU A 85 0.46 18.17 -1.91
N GLU A 86 1.06 18.55 -0.79
CA GLU A 86 1.34 17.63 0.31
C GLU A 86 0.07 17.03 0.90
N GLY A 87 -0.97 17.86 1.09
CA GLY A 87 -2.30 17.41 1.51
C GLY A 87 -2.91 16.41 0.52
N LYS A 88 -2.88 16.72 -0.78
CA LYS A 88 -3.35 15.80 -1.84
C LYS A 88 -2.56 14.50 -1.85
N ASN A 89 -1.24 14.56 -1.73
CA ASN A 89 -0.37 13.39 -1.71
C ASN A 89 -0.67 12.48 -0.51
N ALA A 90 -0.91 13.05 0.66
CA ALA A 90 -1.32 12.31 1.84
C ALA A 90 -2.66 11.58 1.62
N ALA A 91 -3.64 12.24 1.01
CA ALA A 91 -4.93 11.64 0.69
C ALA A 91 -4.81 10.47 -0.31
N VAL A 92 -4.05 10.65 -1.39
CA VAL A 92 -3.82 9.60 -2.39
C VAL A 92 -3.02 8.43 -1.81
N LYS A 93 -1.99 8.68 -1.01
CA LYS A 93 -1.25 7.65 -0.29
C LYS A 93 -2.15 6.84 0.64
N LYS A 94 -3.03 7.50 1.36
CA LYS A 94 -4.01 6.82 2.22
C LYS A 94 -4.95 5.96 1.39
N ALA A 95 -5.52 6.49 0.31
CA ALA A 95 -6.42 5.72 -0.56
C ALA A 95 -5.74 4.49 -1.19
N LEU A 96 -4.47 4.62 -1.62
CA LEU A 96 -3.68 3.50 -2.11
C LEU A 96 -3.43 2.47 -1.01
N ASN A 97 -3.07 2.89 0.19
CA ASN A 97 -2.85 1.99 1.32
C ASN A 97 -4.13 1.26 1.70
N ASP A 98 -5.26 1.95 1.79
CA ASP A 98 -6.56 1.36 2.09
C ASP A 98 -6.95 0.32 1.02
N LEU A 99 -6.68 0.61 -0.26
CA LEU A 99 -6.87 -0.34 -1.35
C LEU A 99 -5.97 -1.57 -1.18
N LEU A 100 -4.67 -1.39 -0.91
CA LEU A 100 -3.70 -2.47 -0.74
C LEU A 100 -4.03 -3.38 0.45
N LEU A 101 -4.62 -2.85 1.51
CA LEU A 101 -5.08 -3.63 2.67
C LEU A 101 -6.22 -4.59 2.33
N THR A 102 -7.02 -4.31 1.31
CA THR A 102 -8.09 -5.20 0.86
C THR A 102 -7.60 -6.34 -0.01
N ILE A 103 -6.36 -6.26 -0.52
CA ILE A 103 -5.81 -7.23 -1.46
C ILE A 103 -5.12 -8.36 -0.69
N PRO A 104 -5.48 -9.64 -0.96
CA PRO A 104 -4.81 -10.77 -0.35
C PRO A 104 -3.38 -10.93 -0.87
N ASN A 105 -2.53 -11.64 -0.13
CA ASN A 105 -1.18 -11.96 -0.58
C ASN A 105 -1.21 -12.87 -1.82
N LEU A 106 -0.18 -12.76 -2.65
CA LEU A 106 0.00 -13.66 -3.79
C LEU A 106 0.25 -15.08 -3.29
N PRO A 107 -0.38 -16.09 -3.89
CA PRO A 107 -0.04 -17.47 -3.61
C PRO A 107 1.38 -17.79 -4.13
N ASP A 108 2.08 -18.69 -3.45
CA ASP A 108 3.32 -19.23 -3.97
C ASP A 108 3.05 -20.02 -5.25
N PRO A 109 3.96 -20.03 -6.25
CA PRO A 109 3.75 -20.78 -7.49
C PRO A 109 3.57 -22.31 -7.27
N SER A 110 4.07 -22.85 -6.16
CA SER A 110 3.91 -24.26 -5.79
C SER A 110 2.55 -24.63 -5.24
N VAL A 111 1.73 -23.62 -4.88
CA VAL A 111 0.38 -23.85 -4.33
C VAL A 111 -0.58 -24.21 -5.46
N PRO A 112 -1.23 -25.39 -5.39
CA PRO A 112 -2.20 -25.80 -6.40
C PRO A 112 -3.44 -24.87 -6.39
N VAL A 113 -4.03 -24.71 -7.55
CA VAL A 113 -5.30 -23.96 -7.68
C VAL A 113 -6.45 -24.89 -7.26
N GLY A 114 -7.12 -24.56 -6.15
CA GLY A 114 -8.18 -25.39 -5.60
C GLY A 114 -9.37 -24.58 -5.07
N LYS A 115 -10.46 -25.27 -4.76
CA LYS A 115 -11.67 -24.67 -4.19
C LYS A 115 -11.60 -24.58 -2.68
N ASP A 116 -11.06 -25.61 -2.05
CA ASP A 116 -10.98 -25.76 -0.59
C ASP A 116 -9.76 -26.61 -0.20
N GLU A 117 -9.67 -26.94 1.08
CA GLU A 117 -8.57 -27.71 1.67
C GLU A 117 -8.46 -29.15 1.13
N THR A 118 -9.48 -29.70 0.50
CA THR A 118 -9.44 -31.08 -0.03
C THR A 118 -8.50 -31.22 -1.23
N GLU A 119 -8.23 -30.10 -1.92
CA GLU A 119 -7.32 -30.03 -3.07
C GLU A 119 -5.88 -29.68 -2.67
N ASN A 120 -5.59 -29.57 -1.38
CA ASN A 120 -4.25 -29.33 -0.89
C ASN A 120 -3.32 -30.53 -1.16
N VAL A 121 -2.11 -30.24 -1.63
CA VAL A 121 -1.08 -31.25 -1.85
C VAL A 121 -0.18 -31.33 -0.64
N GLU A 122 -0.04 -32.56 -0.08
CA GLU A 122 0.88 -32.81 1.02
C GLU A 122 2.33 -32.66 0.53
N VAL A 123 3.06 -31.68 1.06
CA VAL A 123 4.46 -31.41 0.71
C VAL A 123 5.40 -32.37 1.42
N ARG A 124 5.15 -32.63 2.70
CA ARG A 124 5.98 -33.50 3.54
C ARG A 124 5.19 -33.98 4.75
N ARG A 125 5.36 -35.26 5.08
CA ARG A 125 4.88 -35.85 6.32
C ARG A 125 6.04 -36.12 7.26
N TRP A 126 5.90 -35.77 8.53
CA TRP A 126 6.86 -36.05 9.58
C TRP A 126 6.17 -36.55 10.84
N GLY A 127 6.65 -37.65 11.38
CA GLY A 127 6.10 -38.29 12.57
C GLY A 127 4.78 -39.02 12.33
N THR A 128 4.30 -39.66 13.38
CA THR A 128 3.00 -40.33 13.41
C THR A 128 2.14 -39.64 14.49
N PRO A 129 0.95 -39.15 14.16
CA PRO A 129 0.04 -38.58 15.14
C PRO A 129 -0.23 -39.59 16.25
N ARG A 130 -0.34 -39.09 17.49
CA ARG A 130 -0.73 -39.93 18.62
C ARG A 130 -2.18 -40.35 18.43
N GLU A 131 -2.45 -41.64 18.58
CA GLU A 131 -3.80 -42.16 18.68
C GLU A 131 -4.31 -42.01 20.11
N PHE A 132 -5.56 -41.65 20.29
CA PHE A 132 -6.21 -41.49 21.57
C PHE A 132 -7.36 -42.48 21.68
N ASP A 133 -7.51 -43.09 22.83
CA ASP A 133 -8.58 -44.02 23.19
C ASP A 133 -9.84 -43.33 23.73
N PHE A 134 -9.86 -41.99 23.68
CA PHE A 134 -10.96 -41.17 24.10
C PHE A 134 -11.39 -40.15 23.02
N GLU A 135 -12.63 -39.65 23.13
CA GLU A 135 -13.16 -38.63 22.22
C GLU A 135 -12.34 -37.33 22.31
N ILE A 136 -11.67 -36.96 21.20
CA ILE A 136 -10.87 -35.74 21.12
C ILE A 136 -11.82 -34.53 21.03
N LYS A 137 -11.70 -33.59 21.95
CA LYS A 137 -12.45 -32.33 21.95
C LYS A 137 -11.55 -31.19 21.52
N ASP A 138 -12.05 -30.36 20.62
CA ASP A 138 -11.37 -29.11 20.25
C ASP A 138 -11.33 -28.14 21.44
N HIS A 139 -10.48 -27.12 21.33
CA HIS A 139 -10.31 -26.15 22.41
C HIS A 139 -11.59 -25.35 22.74
N GLN A 140 -12.50 -25.15 21.78
CA GLN A 140 -13.76 -24.46 22.01
C GLN A 140 -14.71 -25.30 22.85
N ARG A 141 -14.82 -26.60 22.59
CA ARG A 141 -15.62 -27.54 23.38
C ARG A 141 -15.02 -27.71 24.80
N ARG A 142 -13.68 -27.72 24.93
CA ARG A 142 -13.00 -27.81 26.21
C ARG A 142 -13.23 -26.57 27.09
N ASN A 143 -13.31 -25.38 26.50
CA ASN A 143 -13.51 -24.13 27.25
C ASN A 143 -14.98 -23.88 27.62
N ARG A 144 -15.94 -24.38 26.83
CA ARG A 144 -17.37 -24.17 27.10
C ARG A 144 -17.80 -24.65 28.51
N ASN A 145 -17.19 -25.71 29.04
CA ASN A 145 -17.48 -26.24 30.37
C ASN A 145 -16.72 -25.51 31.52
N ARG A 146 -15.73 -24.68 31.19
CA ARG A 146 -14.93 -23.97 32.20
C ARG A 146 -15.54 -22.63 32.62
N TRP A 147 -16.35 -22.02 31.74
CA TRP A 147 -17.00 -20.73 32.02
C TRP A 147 -18.30 -20.82 32.83
N ILE A 148 -18.85 -22.03 33.03
CA ILE A 148 -20.11 -22.23 33.72
C ILE A 148 -19.88 -22.45 35.24
N LYS A 149 -18.63 -22.53 35.73
CA LYS A 149 -18.31 -22.84 37.15
C LYS A 149 -17.82 -21.66 37.98
N THR A 150 -18.09 -20.44 37.57
CA THR A 150 -17.80 -19.26 38.39
C THR A 150 -19.06 -18.42 38.59
N ARG A 151 -20.00 -18.96 39.36
CA ARG A 151 -20.97 -18.23 40.20
C ARG A 151 -21.25 -19.04 41.45
#